data_0942747b654b8986894702df4db2698f
#
_entry.id   0942747b654b8986894702df4db2698f
#
_cell.length_a   1.000
_cell.length_b   1.000
_cell.length_c   1.000
_cell.angle_alpha   90.00
_cell.angle_beta   90.00
_cell.angle_gamma   90.00
#
_symmetry.space_group_name_H-M   'P 1'
#
loop_
_entity.id
_entity.type
_entity.pdbx_description
1 polymer ?
#
loop_
_entity_poly.entity_id
_entity_poly.type
_entity_poly.pdbx_seq_one_letter_code
_entity_poly.pdbx_strand_id
1 'polypeptide(L)'
;AAAAPAAVVDAGFHGGIGIAYANSTQTARAICLVDVLLGCLGHVGGALNPPTPLALGDLDPARFATPPVPRVPKLGSERYPLVDPVRGLCTTIGQSILAGDLRGLIVYASNPGAGYGNADAWLGILQQLDLLVTIDIRWSETARASDYVLPDVTYLEADRGVGTVVGRNDARVFYRNAVLPVLHDDTRPGREIFAGLAAACGVGEYFDFTPDDLAATQVAPFGIDLTALKERGWADTGVPLPSRTGKPVVPLDGGKIALANDVWERAGLGRVPGWIAPMVEPGLGMFRLISG
;
A
#
# COMPACT_ATOMS: atom_id res chain seq x y z
N ALA A 1 19.63 -24.02 9.55
CA ALA A 1 19.08 -24.80 10.68
C ALA A 1 19.92 -24.65 11.94
N ALA A 2 21.29 -24.60 11.85
CA ALA A 2 22.15 -24.53 13.04
C ALA A 2 21.97 -23.25 13.89
N ALA A 3 21.52 -22.15 13.30
CA ALA A 3 21.28 -20.87 13.99
C ALA A 3 19.81 -20.70 14.44
N ALA A 4 18.93 -21.64 14.08
CA ALA A 4 17.53 -21.55 14.49
C ALA A 4 17.38 -21.69 16.02
N PRO A 5 16.41 -20.99 16.61
CA PRO A 5 15.40 -20.14 15.98
C PRO A 5 15.82 -18.67 15.74
N ALA A 6 17.06 -18.30 16.06
CA ALA A 6 17.59 -16.95 15.88
C ALA A 6 18.11 -16.75 14.44
N ALA A 7 17.29 -17.07 13.45
CA ALA A 7 17.59 -16.93 12.04
C ALA A 7 16.35 -16.44 11.28
N VAL A 8 16.57 -15.85 10.13
CA VAL A 8 15.51 -15.41 9.22
C VAL A 8 15.93 -15.67 7.77
N VAL A 9 14.97 -16.07 6.96
CA VAL A 9 15.09 -16.11 5.51
C VAL A 9 14.07 -15.12 4.94
N ASP A 10 14.55 -14.08 4.27
CA ASP A 10 13.70 -13.02 3.74
C ASP A 10 13.20 -13.38 2.34
N ALA A 11 11.90 -13.33 2.15
CA ALA A 11 11.26 -13.53 0.86
C ALA A 11 11.28 -12.28 -0.05
N GLY A 12 11.77 -11.15 0.45
CA GLY A 12 11.68 -9.87 -0.24
C GLY A 12 10.24 -9.35 -0.32
N PHE A 13 9.92 -8.36 0.49
CA PHE A 13 8.53 -7.97 0.75
C PHE A 13 7.86 -7.21 -0.41
N HIS A 14 8.58 -6.47 -1.22
CA HIS A 14 8.02 -5.59 -2.25
C HIS A 14 8.28 -6.08 -3.69
N GLY A 15 7.99 -7.32 -3.97
CA GLY A 15 8.30 -7.89 -5.28
C GLY A 15 9.81 -7.97 -5.49
N GLY A 16 10.54 -8.09 -4.39
CA GLY A 16 11.98 -8.08 -4.38
C GLY A 16 12.61 -9.08 -5.33
N ILE A 17 13.84 -8.86 -5.60
CA ILE A 17 14.67 -9.66 -6.51
C ILE A 17 14.46 -11.16 -6.25
N GLY A 18 14.04 -11.88 -7.28
CA GLY A 18 13.78 -13.32 -7.20
C GLY A 18 12.32 -13.71 -6.98
N ILE A 19 11.43 -12.77 -6.64
CA ILE A 19 9.99 -13.05 -6.55
C ILE A 19 9.13 -12.31 -7.59
N ALA A 20 9.72 -11.50 -8.45
CA ALA A 20 9.02 -10.71 -9.47
C ALA A 20 8.78 -11.48 -10.79
N TYR A 21 8.35 -12.74 -10.72
CA TYR A 21 8.08 -13.59 -11.90
C TYR A 21 6.94 -14.58 -11.61
N ALA A 22 6.56 -15.41 -12.60
CA ALA A 22 5.40 -16.30 -12.51
C ALA A 22 5.38 -17.22 -11.26
N ASN A 23 6.54 -17.67 -10.80
CA ASN A 23 6.68 -18.50 -9.60
C ASN A 23 6.84 -17.71 -8.30
N SER A 24 6.79 -16.38 -8.34
CA SER A 24 7.12 -15.48 -7.21
C SER A 24 6.35 -15.82 -5.94
N THR A 25 5.05 -15.98 -6.06
CA THR A 25 4.17 -16.31 -4.93
C THR A 25 4.52 -17.64 -4.28
N GLN A 26 4.81 -18.66 -5.08
CA GLN A 26 5.20 -19.99 -4.58
C GLN A 26 6.58 -19.93 -3.92
N THR A 27 7.51 -19.20 -4.51
CA THR A 27 8.84 -18.95 -3.93
C THR A 27 8.73 -18.26 -2.57
N ALA A 28 7.96 -17.17 -2.49
CA ALA A 28 7.75 -16.46 -1.22
C ALA A 28 7.09 -17.36 -0.16
N ARG A 29 6.08 -18.14 -0.52
CA ARG A 29 5.45 -19.12 0.37
C ARG A 29 6.45 -20.16 0.87
N ALA A 30 7.28 -20.71 -0.01
CA ALA A 30 8.30 -21.71 0.36
C ALA A 30 9.33 -21.12 1.33
N ILE A 31 9.79 -19.90 1.10
CA ILE A 31 10.72 -19.20 1.97
C ILE A 31 10.09 -18.94 3.35
N CYS A 32 8.86 -18.40 3.41
CA CYS A 32 8.16 -18.20 4.67
C CYS A 32 7.94 -19.52 5.45
N LEU A 33 7.68 -20.63 4.76
CA LEU A 33 7.56 -21.92 5.43
C LEU A 33 8.87 -22.40 6.06
N VAL A 34 10.04 -22.05 5.53
CA VAL A 34 11.32 -22.33 6.17
C VAL A 34 11.40 -21.68 7.55
N ASP A 35 11.02 -20.40 7.65
CA ASP A 35 11.01 -19.69 8.93
C ASP A 35 10.03 -20.32 9.93
N VAL A 36 8.87 -20.75 9.46
CA VAL A 36 7.87 -21.46 10.26
C VAL A 36 8.43 -22.79 10.80
N LEU A 37 8.96 -23.63 9.90
CA LEU A 37 9.45 -24.96 10.23
C LEU A 37 10.68 -24.94 11.17
N LEU A 38 11.47 -23.88 11.08
CA LEU A 38 12.62 -23.66 11.96
C LEU A 38 12.25 -22.99 13.30
N GLY A 39 10.98 -22.63 13.49
CA GLY A 39 10.52 -21.95 14.71
C GLY A 39 11.03 -20.52 14.82
N CYS A 40 11.40 -19.88 13.72
CA CYS A 40 11.96 -18.53 13.72
C CYS A 40 10.93 -17.42 13.94
N LEU A 41 9.64 -17.68 13.71
CA LEU A 41 8.59 -16.68 13.84
C LEU A 41 8.39 -16.21 15.29
N GLY A 42 8.46 -14.91 15.48
CA GLY A 42 8.27 -14.27 16.79
C GLY A 42 9.41 -14.53 17.78
N HIS A 43 10.47 -15.16 17.36
CA HIS A 43 11.64 -15.42 18.21
C HIS A 43 12.63 -14.26 18.15
N VAL A 44 13.27 -13.93 19.27
CA VAL A 44 14.32 -12.91 19.32
C VAL A 44 15.49 -13.34 18.44
N GLY A 45 15.85 -12.49 17.45
CA GLY A 45 16.85 -12.81 16.44
C GLY A 45 16.35 -13.64 15.26
N GLY A 46 15.06 -14.02 15.26
CA GLY A 46 14.38 -14.68 14.16
C GLY A 46 13.49 -13.71 13.36
N ALA A 47 12.59 -14.26 12.55
CA ALA A 47 11.61 -13.50 11.80
C ALA A 47 10.62 -12.84 12.77
N LEU A 48 10.46 -11.53 12.62
CA LEU A 48 9.47 -10.80 13.41
C LEU A 48 8.06 -11.23 12.98
N ASN A 49 7.15 -11.21 13.94
CA ASN A 49 5.73 -11.31 13.61
C ASN A 49 5.37 -10.15 12.67
N PRO A 50 4.45 -10.37 11.70
CA PRO A 50 3.95 -9.26 10.90
C PRO A 50 3.51 -8.14 11.83
N PRO A 51 3.89 -6.90 11.54
CA PRO A 51 3.49 -5.78 12.37
C PRO A 51 1.97 -5.71 12.38
N THR A 52 1.39 -5.70 13.56
CA THR A 52 -0.03 -5.36 13.71
C THR A 52 -0.14 -3.88 13.40
N PRO A 53 -0.90 -3.46 12.39
CA PRO A 53 -1.12 -2.04 12.14
C PRO A 53 -1.63 -1.38 13.42
N LEU A 54 -1.08 -0.20 13.74
CA LEU A 54 -1.65 0.60 14.82
C LEU A 54 -3.06 1.00 14.42
N ALA A 55 -4.03 0.73 15.27
CA ALA A 55 -5.39 1.18 15.08
C ALA A 55 -5.45 2.69 15.39
N LEU A 56 -5.22 3.52 14.36
CA LEU A 56 -5.47 4.95 14.45
C LEU A 56 -6.98 5.19 14.61
N GLY A 57 -7.35 6.26 15.29
CA GLY A 57 -8.75 6.68 15.36
C GLY A 57 -9.27 7.17 14.00
N ASP A 58 -10.57 7.02 13.80
CA ASP A 58 -11.28 7.52 12.63
C ASP A 58 -12.10 8.77 13.00
N LEU A 59 -12.42 9.59 12.00
CA LEU A 59 -13.32 10.73 12.18
C LEU A 59 -14.67 10.26 12.75
N ASP A 60 -15.17 10.97 13.76
CA ASP A 60 -16.46 10.68 14.37
C ASP A 60 -17.61 10.90 13.36
N PRO A 61 -18.32 9.85 12.94
CA PRO A 61 -19.41 9.99 11.97
C PRO A 61 -20.61 10.79 12.49
N ALA A 62 -20.70 11.04 13.80
CA ALA A 62 -21.71 11.95 14.36
C ALA A 62 -21.36 13.43 14.11
N ARG A 63 -20.07 13.74 13.89
CA ARG A 63 -19.58 15.10 13.64
C ARG A 63 -19.26 15.35 12.16
N PHE A 64 -18.76 14.34 11.47
CA PHE A 64 -18.26 14.47 10.10
C PHE A 64 -19.02 13.54 9.16
N ALA A 65 -19.40 14.04 8.00
CA ALA A 65 -20.07 13.23 6.99
C ALA A 65 -19.19 12.06 6.54
N THR A 66 -19.77 10.87 6.48
CA THR A 66 -19.07 9.67 6.00
C THR A 66 -19.51 9.36 4.57
N PRO A 67 -18.56 9.26 3.62
CA PRO A 67 -18.92 8.94 2.25
C PRO A 67 -19.55 7.54 2.16
N PRO A 68 -20.50 7.35 1.23
CA PRO A 68 -21.08 6.03 1.02
C PRO A 68 -20.01 5.03 0.56
N VAL A 69 -20.16 3.77 0.96
CA VAL A 69 -19.25 2.71 0.50
C VAL A 69 -19.30 2.63 -1.02
N PRO A 70 -18.16 2.69 -1.72
CA PRO A 70 -18.13 2.61 -3.17
C PRO A 70 -18.79 1.33 -3.67
N ARG A 71 -19.69 1.45 -4.65
CA ARG A 71 -20.32 0.30 -5.32
C ARG A 71 -19.52 -0.19 -6.52
N VAL A 72 -18.33 0.32 -6.71
CA VAL A 72 -17.50 -0.04 -7.86
C VAL A 72 -17.02 -1.48 -7.69
N PRO A 73 -17.15 -2.33 -8.72
CA PRO A 73 -16.54 -3.65 -8.71
C PRO A 73 -15.04 -3.53 -8.42
N LYS A 74 -14.56 -4.32 -7.50
CA LYS A 74 -13.15 -4.30 -7.13
C LYS A 74 -12.36 -4.87 -8.29
N LEU A 75 -11.55 -4.04 -8.93
CA LEU A 75 -10.82 -4.37 -10.13
C LEU A 75 -10.04 -5.68 -9.96
N GLY A 76 -10.33 -6.66 -10.79
CA GLY A 76 -9.66 -7.96 -10.84
C GLY A 76 -10.12 -8.98 -9.80
N SER A 77 -10.99 -8.65 -8.84
CA SER A 77 -11.41 -9.59 -7.79
C SER A 77 -12.19 -10.80 -8.31
N GLU A 78 -12.88 -10.68 -9.41
CA GLU A 78 -13.60 -11.79 -10.05
C GLU A 78 -12.65 -12.80 -10.68
N ARG A 79 -11.57 -12.32 -11.30
CA ARG A 79 -10.58 -13.16 -11.99
C ARG A 79 -9.50 -13.69 -11.05
N TYR A 80 -9.17 -12.93 -10.01
CA TYR A 80 -8.07 -13.21 -9.09
C TYR A 80 -8.60 -13.35 -7.66
N PRO A 81 -9.01 -14.55 -7.23
CA PRO A 81 -9.71 -14.77 -5.96
C PRO A 81 -8.87 -14.47 -4.71
N LEU A 82 -7.56 -14.31 -4.83
CA LEU A 82 -6.67 -13.95 -3.73
C LEU A 82 -6.32 -12.45 -3.70
N VAL A 83 -6.86 -11.65 -4.62
CA VAL A 83 -6.65 -10.21 -4.59
C VAL A 83 -7.35 -9.59 -3.39
N ASP A 84 -6.77 -8.53 -2.86
CA ASP A 84 -7.38 -7.75 -1.79
C ASP A 84 -8.77 -7.26 -2.22
N PRO A 85 -9.83 -7.68 -1.51
CA PRO A 85 -11.18 -7.31 -1.89
C PRO A 85 -11.49 -5.82 -1.69
N VAL A 86 -10.63 -5.06 -1.00
CA VAL A 86 -10.80 -3.62 -0.78
C VAL A 86 -10.06 -2.79 -1.83
N ARG A 87 -8.84 -3.20 -2.18
CA ARG A 87 -7.95 -2.41 -3.04
C ARG A 87 -7.98 -2.82 -4.51
N GLY A 88 -8.39 -4.06 -4.79
CA GLY A 88 -8.33 -4.60 -6.15
C GLY A 88 -6.90 -4.82 -6.62
N LEU A 89 -6.73 -4.94 -7.93
CA LEU A 89 -5.44 -5.18 -8.57
C LEU A 89 -5.15 -4.09 -9.61
N CYS A 90 -4.23 -3.19 -9.31
CA CYS A 90 -3.91 -2.03 -10.16
C CYS A 90 -3.53 -2.42 -11.59
N THR A 91 -2.90 -3.59 -11.80
CA THR A 91 -2.53 -4.06 -13.14
C THR A 91 -3.72 -4.37 -14.04
N THR A 92 -4.94 -4.49 -13.49
CA THR A 92 -6.17 -4.70 -14.27
C THR A 92 -6.86 -3.41 -14.72
N ILE A 93 -6.39 -2.25 -14.24
CA ILE A 93 -6.93 -0.95 -14.66
C ILE A 93 -6.90 -0.81 -16.17
N GLY A 94 -5.79 -1.15 -16.81
CA GLY A 94 -5.67 -1.08 -18.26
C GLY A 94 -6.70 -1.93 -19.01
N GLN A 95 -7.02 -3.12 -18.49
CA GLN A 95 -8.06 -3.99 -19.07
C GLN A 95 -9.45 -3.35 -18.94
N SER A 96 -9.74 -2.72 -17.79
CA SER A 96 -11.01 -2.03 -17.57
C SER A 96 -11.17 -0.77 -18.43
N ILE A 97 -10.10 -0.05 -18.71
CA ILE A 97 -10.10 1.06 -19.67
C ILE A 97 -10.41 0.54 -21.08
N LEU A 98 -9.70 -0.49 -21.55
CA LEU A 98 -9.90 -1.07 -22.87
C LEU A 98 -11.28 -1.69 -23.06
N ALA A 99 -11.91 -2.19 -21.99
CA ALA A 99 -13.29 -2.69 -22.00
C ALA A 99 -14.34 -1.58 -21.96
N GLY A 100 -13.96 -0.32 -21.71
CA GLY A 100 -14.87 0.81 -21.57
C GLY A 100 -15.58 0.87 -20.21
N ASP A 101 -15.20 0.02 -19.26
CA ASP A 101 -15.75 0.00 -17.89
C ASP A 101 -15.25 1.18 -17.06
N LEU A 102 -14.03 1.65 -17.35
CA LEU A 102 -13.40 2.81 -16.73
C LEU A 102 -13.17 3.90 -17.78
N ARG A 103 -13.87 5.02 -17.63
CA ARG A 103 -13.87 6.12 -18.58
C ARG A 103 -13.13 7.37 -18.08
N GLY A 104 -12.99 7.51 -16.78
CA GLY A 104 -12.26 8.62 -16.15
C GLY A 104 -11.29 8.14 -15.11
N LEU A 105 -10.14 8.78 -14.99
CA LEU A 105 -9.12 8.44 -14.01
C LEU A 105 -8.44 9.70 -13.46
N ILE A 106 -8.32 9.77 -12.14
CA ILE A 106 -7.47 10.75 -11.47
C ILE A 106 -6.22 10.01 -10.97
N VAL A 107 -5.07 10.41 -11.44
CA VAL A 107 -3.76 9.88 -11.02
C VAL A 107 -3.13 10.85 -10.06
N TYR A 108 -2.88 10.42 -8.82
CA TYR A 108 -2.28 11.25 -7.78
C TYR A 108 -0.92 10.69 -7.35
N ALA A 109 0.11 11.53 -7.42
CA ALA A 109 1.48 11.22 -7.01
C ALA A 109 1.99 9.87 -7.57
N SER A 110 1.63 9.56 -8.81
CA SER A 110 1.97 8.30 -9.49
C SER A 110 2.22 8.53 -10.97
N ASN A 111 3.02 7.66 -11.58
CA ASN A 111 3.34 7.74 -13.00
C ASN A 111 3.16 6.36 -13.68
N PRO A 112 1.91 5.89 -13.88
CA PRO A 112 1.66 4.61 -14.55
C PRO A 112 2.21 4.55 -15.97
N GLY A 113 2.34 5.68 -16.67
CA GLY A 113 2.95 5.76 -18.00
C GLY A 113 4.44 5.37 -18.06
N ALA A 114 5.14 5.32 -16.91
CA ALA A 114 6.52 4.84 -16.84
C ALA A 114 6.72 3.77 -15.77
N GLY A 115 5.87 3.74 -14.74
CA GLY A 115 6.02 2.83 -13.59
C GLY A 115 5.58 1.40 -13.86
N TYR A 116 4.75 1.17 -14.86
CA TYR A 116 4.34 -0.17 -15.30
C TYR A 116 5.15 -0.62 -16.52
N GLY A 117 5.38 -1.92 -16.65
CA GLY A 117 6.09 -2.47 -17.81
C GLY A 117 5.40 -2.10 -19.13
N ASN A 118 6.18 -1.86 -20.18
CA ASN A 118 5.72 -1.40 -21.49
C ASN A 118 5.04 -0.02 -21.46
N ALA A 119 5.83 1.01 -21.21
CA ALA A 119 5.40 2.40 -21.08
C ALA A 119 4.55 2.90 -22.27
N ASP A 120 4.97 2.60 -23.50
CA ASP A 120 4.24 3.05 -24.70
C ASP A 120 2.83 2.45 -24.77
N ALA A 121 2.68 1.16 -24.43
CA ALA A 121 1.38 0.51 -24.37
C ALA A 121 0.49 1.13 -23.28
N TRP A 122 1.07 1.44 -22.12
CA TRP A 122 0.32 2.10 -21.06
C TRP A 122 -0.14 3.50 -21.42
N LEU A 123 0.71 4.30 -22.05
CA LEU A 123 0.31 5.62 -22.53
C LEU A 123 -0.81 5.51 -23.57
N GLY A 124 -0.73 4.55 -24.50
CA GLY A 124 -1.80 4.28 -25.46
C GLY A 124 -3.11 3.84 -24.82
N ILE A 125 -3.06 3.09 -23.71
CA ILE A 125 -4.25 2.70 -22.94
C ILE A 125 -4.86 3.92 -22.22
N LEU A 126 -4.05 4.74 -21.56
CA LEU A 126 -4.51 5.93 -20.85
C LEU A 126 -5.18 6.93 -21.78
N GLN A 127 -4.76 7.02 -23.03
CA GLN A 127 -5.39 7.86 -24.07
C GLN A 127 -6.78 7.38 -24.53
N GLN A 128 -7.24 6.19 -24.10
CA GLN A 128 -8.61 5.73 -24.36
C GLN A 128 -9.60 6.26 -23.32
N LEU A 129 -9.14 6.90 -22.26
CA LEU A 129 -10.02 7.51 -21.26
C LEU A 129 -10.70 8.76 -21.84
N ASP A 130 -11.95 8.98 -21.44
CA ASP A 130 -12.67 10.23 -21.74
C ASP A 130 -12.13 11.41 -20.93
N LEU A 131 -11.54 11.11 -19.76
CA LEU A 131 -10.94 12.10 -18.86
C LEU A 131 -9.77 11.50 -18.09
N LEU A 132 -8.61 12.06 -18.28
CA LEU A 132 -7.42 11.76 -17.49
C LEU A 132 -6.95 13.03 -16.77
N VAL A 133 -6.94 13.00 -15.46
CA VAL A 133 -6.44 14.09 -14.62
C VAL A 133 -5.22 13.61 -13.85
N THR A 134 -4.11 14.34 -13.89
CA THR A 134 -2.94 14.05 -13.07
C THR A 134 -2.72 15.15 -12.04
N ILE A 135 -2.52 14.74 -10.79
CA ILE A 135 -2.12 15.61 -9.67
C ILE A 135 -0.68 15.21 -9.32
N ASP A 136 0.28 16.05 -9.63
CA ASP A 136 1.71 15.71 -9.48
C ASP A 136 2.53 17.00 -9.23
N ILE A 137 3.75 16.81 -8.74
CA ILE A 137 4.74 17.87 -8.50
C ILE A 137 5.61 18.15 -9.72
N ARG A 138 5.46 17.37 -10.79
CA ARG A 138 6.27 17.52 -12.02
C ARG A 138 5.58 16.94 -13.24
N TRP A 139 6.07 17.33 -14.42
CA TRP A 139 5.64 16.83 -15.71
C TRP A 139 6.17 15.40 -15.96
N SER A 140 5.49 14.41 -15.40
CA SER A 140 5.72 12.99 -15.70
C SER A 140 5.16 12.61 -17.07
N GLU A 141 5.46 11.39 -17.55
CA GLU A 141 4.91 10.86 -18.81
C GLU A 141 3.37 10.82 -18.75
N THR A 142 2.82 10.39 -17.61
CA THR A 142 1.37 10.40 -17.38
C THR A 142 0.80 11.82 -17.39
N ALA A 143 1.47 12.76 -16.73
CA ALA A 143 1.04 14.16 -16.70
C ALA A 143 1.00 14.77 -18.11
N ARG A 144 1.98 14.44 -18.97
CA ARG A 144 1.99 14.91 -20.35
C ARG A 144 0.90 14.31 -21.23
N ALA A 145 0.38 13.14 -20.86
CA ALA A 145 -0.71 12.47 -21.56
C ALA A 145 -2.10 12.85 -21.02
N SER A 146 -2.17 13.63 -19.95
CA SER A 146 -3.40 14.00 -19.26
C SER A 146 -4.11 15.18 -19.92
N ASP A 147 -5.44 15.18 -19.82
CA ASP A 147 -6.28 16.32 -20.23
C ASP A 147 -6.10 17.51 -19.30
N TYR A 148 -5.90 17.23 -18.00
CA TYR A 148 -5.66 18.25 -16.98
C TYR A 148 -4.54 17.82 -16.05
N VAL A 149 -3.68 18.79 -15.70
CA VAL A 149 -2.65 18.62 -14.68
C VAL A 149 -2.88 19.64 -13.58
N LEU A 150 -3.06 19.17 -12.37
CA LEU A 150 -3.24 19.99 -11.18
C LEU A 150 -1.94 19.95 -10.35
N PRO A 151 -1.25 21.07 -10.18
CA PRO A 151 0.06 21.07 -9.54
C PRO A 151 -0.06 20.91 -8.01
N ASP A 152 0.54 19.82 -7.48
CA ASP A 152 0.68 19.60 -6.04
C ASP A 152 1.93 20.31 -5.50
N VAL A 153 1.98 20.52 -4.21
CA VAL A 153 3.17 20.97 -3.48
C VAL A 153 4.08 19.76 -3.18
N THR A 154 5.36 20.03 -2.97
CA THR A 154 6.27 18.98 -2.51
C THR A 154 5.95 18.53 -1.09
N TYR A 155 6.48 17.38 -0.67
CA TYR A 155 6.27 16.88 0.69
C TYR A 155 6.91 17.76 1.78
N LEU A 156 7.79 18.68 1.40
CA LEU A 156 8.41 19.65 2.32
C LEU A 156 7.55 20.89 2.57
N GLU A 157 6.61 21.17 1.68
CA GLU A 157 5.80 22.40 1.68
C GLU A 157 4.41 22.22 2.32
N ALA A 158 4.05 21.01 2.71
CA ALA A 158 2.77 20.73 3.37
C ALA A 158 2.90 19.76 4.52
N ASP A 159 2.06 19.92 5.52
CA ASP A 159 1.84 18.93 6.56
C ASP A 159 1.32 17.63 5.93
N ARG A 160 1.98 16.52 6.26
CA ARG A 160 1.60 15.18 5.75
C ARG A 160 0.91 14.34 6.83
N GLY A 161 0.50 14.97 7.93
CA GLY A 161 -0.29 14.36 8.99
C GLY A 161 0.43 13.25 9.77
N VAL A 162 -0.37 12.42 10.41
CA VAL A 162 0.10 11.32 11.26
C VAL A 162 0.57 10.14 10.41
N GLY A 163 1.73 9.64 10.74
CA GLY A 163 2.25 8.38 10.22
C GLY A 163 2.59 7.43 11.35
N THR A 164 2.81 6.17 11.02
CA THR A 164 3.13 5.12 11.99
C THR A 164 4.43 4.43 11.64
N VAL A 165 5.20 4.08 12.67
CA VAL A 165 6.34 3.17 12.55
C VAL A 165 6.00 1.91 13.34
N VAL A 166 5.86 0.82 12.62
CA VAL A 166 5.55 -0.49 13.18
C VAL A 166 6.56 -1.50 12.63
N GLY A 167 7.07 -2.37 13.46
CA GLY A 167 8.00 -3.43 13.02
C GLY A 167 9.38 -3.38 13.62
N ARG A 168 9.61 -2.45 14.55
CA ARG A 168 10.79 -2.46 15.43
C ARG A 168 10.37 -2.68 16.88
N ASN A 169 11.22 -2.29 17.78
CA ASN A 169 11.03 -2.48 19.21
C ASN A 169 9.93 -1.61 19.80
N ASP A 170 9.45 -0.63 19.05
CA ASP A 170 8.54 0.40 19.51
C ASP A 170 7.44 0.64 18.48
N ALA A 171 6.22 0.80 18.96
CA ALA A 171 5.08 1.27 18.17
C ALA A 171 5.00 2.79 18.36
N ARG A 172 5.33 3.54 17.34
CA ARG A 172 5.34 5.01 17.37
C ARG A 172 4.42 5.61 16.34
N VAL A 173 3.89 6.76 16.69
CA VAL A 173 3.32 7.70 15.75
C VAL A 173 4.28 8.87 15.56
N PHE A 174 4.24 9.45 14.39
CA PHE A 174 4.97 10.68 14.07
C PHE A 174 4.08 11.64 13.29
N TYR A 175 4.39 12.92 13.39
CA TYR A 175 3.75 13.95 12.59
C TYR A 175 4.78 14.60 11.65
N ARG A 176 4.39 14.78 10.41
CA ARG A 176 5.26 15.39 9.38
C ARG A 176 4.80 16.80 9.12
N ASN A 177 5.44 17.75 9.82
CA ASN A 177 5.23 19.17 9.58
C ASN A 177 5.82 19.60 8.25
N ALA A 178 5.23 20.62 7.62
CA ALA A 178 5.88 21.38 6.57
C ALA A 178 7.16 22.03 7.11
N VAL A 179 8.23 22.00 6.32
CA VAL A 179 9.51 22.62 6.65
C VAL A 179 9.84 23.81 5.74
N LEU A 180 9.08 23.99 4.68
CA LEU A 180 9.16 25.09 3.74
C LEU A 180 7.78 25.71 3.56
N PRO A 181 7.68 27.01 3.28
CA PRO A 181 6.46 27.60 2.78
C PRO A 181 6.17 27.07 1.37
N VAL A 182 4.93 27.17 0.92
CA VAL A 182 4.58 26.93 -0.48
C VAL A 182 5.40 27.87 -1.37
N LEU A 183 6.14 27.31 -2.32
CA LEU A 183 7.11 28.04 -3.14
C LEU A 183 6.50 28.62 -4.42
N HIS A 184 5.39 28.07 -4.89
CA HIS A 184 4.74 28.47 -6.14
C HIS A 184 3.25 28.77 -5.92
N ASP A 185 2.80 29.93 -6.33
CA ASP A 185 1.44 30.44 -6.09
C ASP A 185 0.34 29.58 -6.76
N ASP A 186 0.68 28.85 -7.80
CA ASP A 186 -0.23 27.98 -8.55
C ASP A 186 -0.29 26.54 -8.03
N THR A 187 0.55 26.19 -7.04
CA THR A 187 0.54 24.86 -6.40
C THR A 187 -0.34 24.85 -5.15
N ARG A 188 -0.95 23.70 -4.85
CA ARG A 188 -1.76 23.49 -3.65
C ARG A 188 -1.53 22.10 -3.08
N PRO A 189 -1.63 21.93 -1.76
CA PRO A 189 -1.61 20.59 -1.16
C PRO A 189 -2.69 19.69 -1.76
N GLY A 190 -2.35 18.44 -2.07
CA GLY A 190 -3.28 17.50 -2.71
C GLY A 190 -4.64 17.40 -2.00
N ARG A 191 -4.67 17.50 -0.64
CA ARG A 191 -5.93 17.55 0.10
C ARG A 191 -6.82 18.72 -0.32
N GLU A 192 -6.26 19.91 -0.52
CA GLU A 192 -7.02 21.07 -0.94
C GLU A 192 -7.51 20.93 -2.37
N ILE A 193 -6.70 20.32 -3.25
CA ILE A 193 -7.10 19.98 -4.62
C ILE A 193 -8.31 19.04 -4.59
N PHE A 194 -8.25 17.96 -3.81
CA PHE A 194 -9.38 17.02 -3.70
C PHE A 194 -10.61 17.64 -3.06
N ALA A 195 -10.44 18.47 -2.02
CA ALA A 195 -11.56 19.20 -1.41
C ALA A 195 -12.22 20.15 -2.41
N GLY A 196 -11.44 20.88 -3.21
CA GLY A 196 -11.94 21.75 -4.27
C GLY A 196 -12.69 20.97 -5.36
N LEU A 197 -12.16 19.85 -5.81
CA LEU A 197 -12.83 18.95 -6.76
C LEU A 197 -14.14 18.39 -6.18
N ALA A 198 -14.13 17.95 -4.92
CA ALA A 198 -15.32 17.46 -4.23
C ALA A 198 -16.40 18.53 -4.11
N ALA A 199 -16.03 19.77 -3.76
CA ALA A 199 -16.96 20.90 -3.71
C ALA A 199 -17.56 21.18 -5.09
N ALA A 200 -16.76 21.18 -6.14
CA ALA A 200 -17.23 21.38 -7.51
C ALA A 200 -18.18 20.24 -7.98
N CYS A 201 -17.98 19.02 -7.47
CA CYS A 201 -18.86 17.87 -7.74
C CYS A 201 -20.09 17.80 -6.81
N GLY A 202 -20.29 18.74 -5.90
CA GLY A 202 -21.42 18.76 -4.97
C GLY A 202 -21.32 17.75 -3.82
N VAL A 203 -20.12 17.27 -3.51
CA VAL A 203 -19.82 16.29 -2.45
C VAL A 203 -18.80 16.83 -1.44
N GLY A 204 -18.67 18.15 -1.34
CA GLY A 204 -17.71 18.82 -0.45
C GLY A 204 -17.90 18.53 1.04
N GLU A 205 -19.10 18.14 1.46
CA GLU A 205 -19.42 17.78 2.83
C GLU A 205 -18.52 16.68 3.41
N TYR A 206 -18.00 15.78 2.57
CA TYR A 206 -17.09 14.72 2.99
C TYR A 206 -15.66 15.22 3.28
N PHE A 207 -15.37 16.49 3.00
CA PHE A 207 -14.09 17.13 3.28
C PHE A 207 -14.20 18.25 4.33
N ASP A 208 -15.36 18.38 5.01
CA ASP A 208 -15.61 19.41 6.02
C ASP A 208 -14.93 19.06 7.36
N PHE A 209 -13.63 18.83 7.31
CA PHE A 209 -12.75 18.65 8.46
C PHE A 209 -11.37 19.22 8.16
N THR A 210 -10.67 19.68 9.17
CA THR A 210 -9.30 20.16 9.04
C THR A 210 -8.30 19.01 9.11
N PRO A 211 -7.06 19.16 8.59
CA PRO A 211 -5.99 18.21 8.85
C PRO A 211 -5.75 17.92 10.32
N ASP A 212 -5.95 18.94 11.18
CA ASP A 212 -5.78 18.80 12.62
C ASP A 212 -6.92 18.02 13.28
N ASP A 213 -8.17 18.17 12.81
CA ASP A 213 -9.28 17.33 13.25
C ASP A 213 -8.98 15.85 13.01
N LEU A 214 -8.49 15.52 11.79
CA LEU A 214 -8.12 14.16 11.44
C LEU A 214 -6.94 13.66 12.29
N ALA A 215 -5.88 14.47 12.39
CA ALA A 215 -4.68 14.09 13.13
C ALA A 215 -4.97 13.88 14.63
N ALA A 216 -5.74 14.78 15.25
CA ALA A 216 -6.15 14.65 16.64
C ALA A 216 -6.95 13.37 16.88
N THR A 217 -7.90 13.07 15.99
CA THR A 217 -8.69 11.84 16.04
C THR A 217 -7.81 10.60 15.89
N GLN A 218 -6.86 10.62 14.96
CA GLN A 218 -5.96 9.49 14.71
C GLN A 218 -5.09 9.13 15.92
N VAL A 219 -4.67 10.10 16.72
CA VAL A 219 -3.80 9.87 17.89
C VAL A 219 -4.58 9.72 19.20
N ALA A 220 -5.86 10.05 19.22
CA ALA A 220 -6.71 9.98 20.41
C ALA A 220 -6.71 8.60 21.11
N PRO A 221 -6.73 7.45 20.39
CA PRO A 221 -6.71 6.13 21.04
C PRO A 221 -5.46 5.88 21.88
N PHE A 222 -4.39 6.64 21.67
CA PHE A 222 -3.13 6.53 22.39
C PHE A 222 -2.98 7.58 23.51
N GLY A 223 -3.97 8.46 23.70
CA GLY A 223 -3.89 9.55 24.67
C GLY A 223 -2.79 10.58 24.34
N ILE A 224 -2.39 10.70 23.08
CA ILE A 224 -1.33 11.60 22.63
C ILE A 224 -1.93 12.97 22.33
N ASP A 225 -1.35 14.02 22.92
CA ASP A 225 -1.65 15.40 22.58
C ASP A 225 -1.05 15.78 21.22
N LEU A 226 -1.89 16.31 20.32
CA LEU A 226 -1.46 16.65 18.96
C LEU A 226 -0.44 17.78 18.94
N THR A 227 -0.57 18.78 19.82
CA THR A 227 0.36 19.92 19.87
C THR A 227 1.75 19.44 20.26
N ALA A 228 1.84 18.65 21.32
CA ALA A 228 3.09 18.05 21.76
C ALA A 228 3.70 17.11 20.69
N LEU A 229 2.85 16.37 19.96
CA LEU A 229 3.30 15.53 18.85
C LEU A 229 3.89 16.36 17.70
N LYS A 230 3.24 17.46 17.33
CA LYS A 230 3.73 18.37 16.28
C LYS A 230 5.06 19.02 16.67
N GLU A 231 5.20 19.45 17.92
CA GLU A 231 6.45 20.07 18.42
C GLU A 231 7.61 19.07 18.46
N ARG A 232 7.36 17.86 18.94
CA ARG A 232 8.39 16.84 19.07
C ARG A 232 8.66 16.05 17.80
N GLY A 233 7.66 15.97 16.91
CA GLY A 233 7.70 15.21 15.68
C GLY A 233 7.33 13.72 15.82
N TRP A 234 7.35 13.15 17.03
CA TRP A 234 7.00 11.76 17.28
C TRP A 234 6.57 11.50 18.75
N ALA A 235 5.83 10.40 18.96
CA ALA A 235 5.46 9.92 20.28
C ALA A 235 5.37 8.39 20.32
N ASP A 236 5.69 7.81 21.49
CA ASP A 236 5.45 6.40 21.75
C ASP A 236 3.95 6.17 22.01
N THR A 237 3.38 5.14 21.43
CA THR A 237 1.96 4.83 21.61
C THR A 237 1.65 4.04 22.89
N GLY A 238 2.68 3.52 23.55
CA GLY A 238 2.50 2.59 24.69
C GLY A 238 1.93 1.22 24.29
N VAL A 239 1.64 0.98 23.01
CA VAL A 239 1.13 -0.30 22.54
C VAL A 239 2.26 -1.34 22.60
N PRO A 240 2.08 -2.43 23.36
CA PRO A 240 3.08 -3.47 23.41
C PRO A 240 3.22 -4.19 22.08
N LEU A 241 4.46 -4.36 21.63
CA LEU A 241 4.73 -5.11 20.41
C LEU A 241 4.80 -6.60 20.70
N PRO A 242 3.92 -7.40 20.10
CA PRO A 242 3.91 -8.85 20.30
C PRO A 242 5.18 -9.54 19.83
N SER A 243 5.96 -8.91 18.96
CA SER A 243 7.20 -9.43 18.36
C SER A 243 8.30 -9.80 19.36
N ARG A 244 8.20 -9.35 20.62
CA ARG A 244 9.20 -9.64 21.67
C ARG A 244 8.79 -10.74 22.66
N THR A 245 7.61 -11.27 22.55
CA THR A 245 7.10 -12.24 23.52
C THR A 245 7.60 -13.66 23.29
N GLY A 246 8.36 -13.92 22.23
CA GLY A 246 8.78 -15.27 21.84
C GLY A 246 7.61 -16.17 21.37
N LYS A 247 6.42 -15.60 21.21
CA LYS A 247 5.23 -16.31 20.74
C LYS A 247 4.79 -15.74 19.39
N PRO A 248 4.51 -16.57 18.39
CA PRO A 248 4.00 -16.09 17.11
C PRO A 248 2.61 -15.46 17.32
N VAL A 249 2.39 -14.27 16.72
CA VAL A 249 1.10 -13.55 16.71
C VAL A 249 0.42 -13.75 15.36
N VAL A 250 0.49 -14.93 14.81
CA VAL A 250 -0.32 -15.30 13.65
C VAL A 250 -1.57 -16.03 14.11
N PRO A 251 -2.71 -15.87 13.43
CA PRO A 251 -3.89 -16.66 13.70
C PRO A 251 -3.52 -18.14 13.61
N LEU A 252 -3.65 -18.86 14.72
CA LEU A 252 -3.32 -20.27 14.78
C LEU A 252 -4.62 -21.07 14.82
N ASP A 253 -4.83 -21.91 13.82
CA ASP A 253 -5.89 -22.87 13.84
C ASP A 253 -5.52 -23.99 14.84
N GLY A 254 -6.32 -24.12 15.92
CA GLY A 254 -6.03 -25.08 17.00
C GLY A 254 -4.65 -24.86 17.68
N GLY A 255 -4.11 -23.64 17.67
CA GLY A 255 -2.80 -23.32 18.26
C GLY A 255 -1.60 -23.71 17.39
N LYS A 256 -1.81 -24.05 16.13
CA LYS A 256 -0.77 -24.44 15.17
C LYS A 256 -0.84 -23.57 13.91
N ILE A 257 0.31 -23.32 13.30
CA ILE A 257 0.38 -22.65 12.00
C ILE A 257 -0.02 -23.65 10.91
N ALA A 258 -0.99 -23.27 10.09
CA ALA A 258 -1.39 -24.07 8.95
C ALA A 258 -0.32 -24.01 7.85
N LEU A 259 0.36 -25.13 7.59
CA LEU A 259 1.35 -25.24 6.52
C LEU A 259 0.70 -25.44 5.15
N ALA A 260 -0.51 -25.96 5.13
CA ALA A 260 -1.33 -26.16 3.94
C ALA A 260 -2.54 -25.23 3.99
N ASN A 261 -2.95 -24.68 2.85
CA ASN A 261 -4.02 -23.69 2.79
C ASN A 261 -5.02 -24.02 1.66
N ASP A 262 -6.24 -24.34 2.06
CA ASP A 262 -7.31 -24.73 1.13
C ASP A 262 -7.85 -23.55 0.30
N VAL A 263 -7.67 -22.30 0.75
CA VAL A 263 -8.03 -21.12 -0.04
C VAL A 263 -7.15 -21.04 -1.29
N TRP A 264 -5.86 -21.32 -1.14
CA TRP A 264 -4.92 -21.34 -2.26
C TRP A 264 -5.18 -22.50 -3.21
N GLU A 265 -5.58 -23.67 -2.66
CA GLU A 265 -5.97 -24.82 -3.47
C GLU A 265 -7.20 -24.49 -4.33
N ARG A 266 -8.24 -23.90 -3.74
CA ARG A 266 -9.43 -23.45 -4.49
C ARG A 266 -9.10 -22.39 -5.55
N ALA A 267 -8.06 -21.58 -5.33
CA ALA A 267 -7.56 -20.61 -6.31
C ALA A 267 -6.66 -21.25 -7.38
N GLY A 268 -6.47 -22.57 -7.39
CA GLY A 268 -5.63 -23.27 -8.36
C GLY A 268 -4.12 -23.17 -8.13
N LEU A 269 -3.71 -22.70 -6.94
CA LEU A 269 -2.29 -22.46 -6.60
C LEU A 269 -1.67 -23.55 -5.72
N GLY A 270 -2.43 -24.64 -5.46
CA GLY A 270 -2.00 -25.75 -4.62
C GLY A 270 -2.00 -25.45 -3.12
N ARG A 271 -2.31 -26.45 -2.29
CA ARG A 271 -2.33 -26.34 -0.82
C ARG A 271 -0.98 -25.95 -0.24
N VAL A 272 0.08 -26.50 -0.78
CA VAL A 272 1.47 -26.23 -0.41
C VAL A 272 2.20 -25.56 -1.56
N PRO A 273 3.32 -24.86 -1.30
CA PRO A 273 4.12 -24.29 -2.38
C PRO A 273 4.54 -25.35 -3.40
N GLY A 274 4.40 -25.01 -4.66
CA GLY A 274 4.83 -25.82 -5.79
C GLY A 274 5.66 -25.00 -6.77
N TRP A 275 6.36 -25.66 -7.66
CA TRP A 275 7.08 -25.00 -8.72
C TRP A 275 6.14 -24.70 -9.90
N ILE A 276 6.20 -23.48 -10.41
CA ILE A 276 5.50 -23.06 -11.62
C ILE A 276 6.55 -22.68 -12.65
N ALA A 277 6.48 -23.26 -13.82
CA ALA A 277 7.40 -22.93 -14.92
C ALA A 277 7.32 -21.45 -15.29
N PRO A 278 8.43 -20.78 -15.57
CA PRO A 278 8.42 -19.42 -16.08
C PRO A 278 7.70 -19.37 -17.43
N MET A 279 7.00 -18.25 -17.69
CA MET A 279 6.27 -18.08 -18.96
C MET A 279 7.19 -18.06 -20.17
N VAL A 280 8.42 -17.61 -19.99
CA VAL A 280 9.47 -17.57 -21.04
C VAL A 280 10.77 -18.09 -20.45
N GLU A 281 11.30 -19.15 -21.04
CA GLU A 281 12.65 -19.61 -20.73
C GLU A 281 13.66 -18.84 -21.60
N PRO A 282 14.71 -18.26 -21.00
CA PRO A 282 15.74 -17.62 -21.78
C PRO A 282 16.48 -18.66 -22.63
N GLY A 283 16.60 -18.39 -23.93
CA GLY A 283 17.43 -19.20 -24.83
C GLY A 283 18.92 -18.99 -24.60
N LEU A 284 19.74 -19.72 -25.32
CA LEU A 284 21.19 -19.59 -25.26
C LEU A 284 21.61 -18.13 -25.60
N GLY A 285 22.40 -17.52 -24.72
CA GLY A 285 22.83 -16.12 -24.85
C GLY A 285 21.80 -15.07 -24.45
N MET A 286 20.64 -15.48 -23.93
CA MET A 286 19.64 -14.59 -23.38
C MET A 286 19.71 -14.58 -21.85
N PHE A 287 19.41 -13.43 -21.26
CA PHE A 287 19.36 -13.24 -19.82
C PHE A 287 17.97 -12.76 -19.42
N ARG A 288 17.50 -13.17 -18.25
CA ARG A 288 16.28 -12.63 -17.65
C ARG A 288 16.64 -11.33 -16.93
N LEU A 289 16.00 -10.23 -17.32
CA LEU A 289 16.10 -8.98 -16.59
C LEU A 289 15.30 -9.12 -15.27
N ILE A 290 15.95 -8.83 -14.16
CA ILE A 290 15.33 -8.71 -12.84
C ILE A 290 15.48 -7.25 -12.41
N SER A 291 14.38 -6.59 -12.13
CA SER A 291 14.37 -5.24 -11.55
C SER A 291 14.01 -5.33 -10.08
N GLY A 292 14.70 -4.55 -9.25
CA GLY A 292 14.42 -4.43 -7.82
C GLY A 292 13.49 -3.26 -7.52
#